data_6a6f6cb049306745f12d67869cf2dfaf
#
_entry.id   6a6f6cb049306745f12d67869cf2dfaf
#
_cell.length_a   1.000
_cell.length_b   1.000
_cell.length_c   1.000
_cell.angle_alpha   90.00
_cell.angle_beta   90.00
_cell.angle_gamma   90.00
#
_symmetry.space_group_name_H-M   'P 1'
#
loop_
_entity.id
_entity.type
_entity.pdbx_description
1 polymer ?
#
loop_
_entity_poly.entity_id
_entity_poly.type
_entity_poly.pdbx_seq_one_letter_code
_entity_poly.pdbx_strand_id
1 'polypeptide(L)'
;MIGLAEVQSGLYHLQQLSAQTNKEMLSSSIGLPSSSLVESCTVNSDLWHFRLGHIPNAKIQLINSSDSSVKAIHNKVCEICPLAKQKKLPFPISNSQSNKAFQLVHTDIWGPFSIPSYSGYRFFLTIVDDFTRFTWLFLMKTKTETRVILTNFLAYVHTHFNTNIQTLRSDNGQEFNMPTFYQEHDIIHQLSCVETPEQNGRVERKHQHLLNVARSLMFQSKLPLSYWKDCVLTPHI
;
A
#
# COMPACT_ATOMS: atom_id res chain seq x y z
N MET A 1 -21.63 -12.89 -21.13
CA MET A 1 -21.24 -11.81 -22.04
C MET A 1 -20.04 -11.10 -21.41
N ILE A 2 -18.89 -11.18 -22.06
CA ILE A 2 -17.66 -10.50 -21.62
C ILE A 2 -17.66 -9.16 -22.37
N GLY A 3 -17.85 -8.05 -21.65
CA GLY A 3 -17.78 -6.71 -22.24
C GLY A 3 -16.30 -6.34 -22.47
N LEU A 4 -16.00 -5.74 -23.62
CA LEU A 4 -14.71 -5.14 -23.88
C LEU A 4 -14.64 -3.77 -23.20
N ALA A 5 -13.59 -3.52 -22.44
CA ALA A 5 -13.31 -2.23 -21.83
C ALA A 5 -12.07 -1.61 -22.46
N GLU A 6 -12.14 -0.36 -22.81
CA GLU A 6 -11.03 0.42 -23.35
C GLU A 6 -10.55 1.46 -22.34
N VAL A 7 -9.25 1.67 -22.23
CA VAL A 7 -8.69 2.65 -21.30
C VAL A 7 -8.56 3.99 -22.01
N GLN A 8 -9.32 5.00 -21.60
CA GLN A 8 -9.18 6.37 -22.05
C GLN A 8 -8.92 7.29 -20.86
N SER A 9 -7.84 8.05 -20.92
CA SER A 9 -7.45 9.02 -19.88
C SER A 9 -7.31 8.42 -18.47
N GLY A 10 -6.86 7.14 -18.38
CA GLY A 10 -6.68 6.45 -17.09
C GLY A 10 -7.96 5.87 -16.48
N LEU A 11 -9.10 5.92 -17.18
CA LEU A 11 -10.37 5.33 -16.78
C LEU A 11 -10.78 4.23 -17.78
N TYR A 12 -11.39 3.16 -17.25
CA TYR A 12 -11.95 2.09 -18.08
C TYR A 12 -13.35 2.47 -18.55
N HIS A 13 -13.54 2.61 -19.86
CA HIS A 13 -14.81 2.81 -20.49
C HIS A 13 -15.34 1.49 -21.03
N LEU A 14 -16.52 1.07 -20.57
CA LEU A 14 -17.24 -0.10 -21.11
C LEU A 14 -17.86 0.27 -22.45
N GLN A 15 -17.47 -0.41 -23.52
CA GLN A 15 -18.15 -0.29 -24.81
C GLN A 15 -19.48 -1.04 -24.76
N GLN A 16 -20.57 -0.32 -24.97
CA GLN A 16 -21.87 -0.95 -25.22
C GLN A 16 -21.86 -1.60 -26.60
N LEU A 17 -21.79 -2.93 -26.63
CA LEU A 17 -22.06 -3.68 -27.85
C LEU A 17 -23.54 -3.52 -28.20
N SER A 18 -23.82 -2.72 -29.22
CA SER A 18 -25.14 -2.66 -29.83
C SER A 18 -25.49 -4.05 -30.39
N ALA A 19 -26.51 -4.67 -29.79
CA ALA A 19 -27.08 -5.90 -30.31
C ALA A 19 -27.72 -5.61 -31.67
N GLN A 20 -27.02 -5.97 -32.77
CA GLN A 20 -27.68 -6.08 -34.07
C GLN A 20 -28.56 -7.32 -34.03
N THR A 21 -29.85 -7.12 -34.03
CA THR A 21 -30.87 -8.14 -34.23
C THR A 21 -30.84 -8.58 -35.68
N ASN A 22 -30.19 -9.65 -35.98
CA ASN A 22 -30.42 -10.38 -37.22
C ASN A 22 -31.70 -11.19 -37.06
N LYS A 23 -32.73 -10.71 -37.75
CA LYS A 23 -34.04 -11.32 -37.92
C LYS A 23 -34.03 -12.04 -39.25
N GLU A 24 -33.74 -13.33 -39.26
CA GLU A 24 -34.09 -14.21 -40.37
C GLU A 24 -34.57 -15.56 -39.86
N MET A 25 -35.82 -15.76 -40.12
CA MET A 25 -36.57 -16.96 -40.48
C MET A 25 -36.09 -18.34 -40.06
N LEU A 26 -36.92 -19.03 -39.34
CA LEU A 26 -37.38 -20.38 -39.73
C LEU A 26 -38.72 -20.68 -39.03
N SER A 27 -39.76 -20.74 -39.81
CA SER A 27 -41.07 -21.22 -39.48
C SER A 27 -41.04 -22.75 -39.41
N SER A 28 -41.36 -23.34 -38.26
CA SER A 28 -42.00 -24.66 -38.18
C SER A 28 -42.83 -24.77 -36.92
N SER A 29 -44.10 -24.92 -37.19
CA SER A 29 -45.19 -25.13 -36.27
C SER A 29 -45.05 -26.45 -35.50
N ILE A 30 -45.07 -26.37 -34.15
CA ILE A 30 -45.49 -27.49 -33.29
C ILE A 30 -46.25 -26.89 -32.08
N GLY A 31 -47.39 -27.47 -31.78
CA GLY A 31 -48.47 -27.01 -30.94
C GLY A 31 -48.13 -26.66 -29.50
N LEU A 32 -48.86 -25.70 -28.99
CA LEU A 32 -48.99 -25.34 -27.58
C LEU A 32 -49.69 -26.39 -26.74
N PRO A 33 -49.29 -26.53 -25.50
CA PRO A 33 -50.25 -26.56 -24.39
C PRO A 33 -50.16 -25.27 -23.57
N SER A 34 -51.29 -24.61 -23.47
CA SER A 34 -51.57 -23.54 -22.53
C SER A 34 -51.47 -24.08 -21.10
N SER A 35 -50.48 -23.61 -20.36
CA SER A 35 -50.63 -23.44 -18.92
C SER A 35 -49.68 -22.36 -18.45
N SER A 36 -50.24 -21.24 -18.09
CA SER A 36 -49.62 -20.10 -17.42
C SER A 36 -49.09 -20.51 -16.07
N LEU A 37 -47.79 -20.77 -16.02
CA LEU A 37 -46.99 -20.62 -14.81
C LEU A 37 -45.95 -19.59 -15.11
N VAL A 38 -46.28 -18.31 -14.91
CA VAL A 38 -45.28 -17.30 -14.66
C VAL A 38 -44.71 -17.66 -13.28
N GLU A 39 -43.76 -18.58 -13.26
CA GLU A 39 -42.85 -18.68 -12.13
C GLU A 39 -42.16 -17.31 -12.02
N SER A 40 -42.61 -16.53 -11.05
CA SER A 40 -41.85 -15.35 -10.62
C SER A 40 -40.44 -15.84 -10.21
N CYS A 41 -39.50 -15.69 -11.13
CA CYS A 41 -38.12 -15.98 -10.87
C CYS A 41 -37.67 -15.00 -9.77
N THR A 42 -37.85 -15.41 -8.50
CA THR A 42 -37.35 -14.69 -7.35
C THR A 42 -35.83 -14.79 -7.44
N VAL A 43 -35.25 -13.76 -8.04
CA VAL A 43 -33.79 -13.64 -8.16
C VAL A 43 -33.23 -13.68 -6.75
N ASN A 44 -32.59 -14.76 -6.41
CA ASN A 44 -32.00 -15.00 -5.10
C ASN A 44 -31.02 -13.86 -4.79
N SER A 45 -31.04 -13.32 -3.59
CA SER A 45 -30.12 -12.27 -3.13
C SER A 45 -28.65 -12.66 -3.29
N ASP A 46 -28.34 -13.94 -3.21
CA ASP A 46 -27.01 -14.50 -3.45
C ASP A 46 -26.53 -14.20 -4.88
N LEU A 47 -27.45 -14.17 -5.86
CA LEU A 47 -27.11 -13.86 -7.24
C LEU A 47 -26.58 -12.44 -7.39
N TRP A 48 -27.17 -11.46 -6.70
CA TRP A 48 -26.69 -10.09 -6.73
C TRP A 48 -25.35 -9.93 -6.00
N HIS A 49 -25.16 -10.62 -4.89
CA HIS A 49 -23.88 -10.69 -4.21
C HIS A 49 -22.77 -11.19 -5.15
N PHE A 50 -23.01 -12.25 -5.92
CA PHE A 50 -22.05 -12.82 -6.87
C PHE A 50 -21.85 -11.91 -8.10
N ARG A 51 -22.93 -11.42 -8.69
CA ARG A 51 -22.88 -10.57 -9.89
C ARG A 51 -22.15 -9.24 -9.66
N LEU A 52 -22.29 -8.67 -8.47
CA LEU A 52 -21.65 -7.40 -8.10
C LEU A 52 -20.24 -7.58 -7.47
N GLY A 53 -19.63 -8.76 -7.62
CA GLY A 53 -18.28 -9.01 -7.14
C GLY A 53 -18.20 -9.12 -5.61
N HIS A 54 -19.13 -9.84 -5.01
CA HIS A 54 -19.17 -10.18 -3.59
C HIS A 54 -19.23 -8.94 -2.67
N ILE A 55 -20.02 -7.95 -3.03
CA ILE A 55 -20.20 -6.73 -2.20
C ILE A 55 -20.90 -7.06 -0.87
N PRO A 56 -20.67 -6.27 0.20
CA PRO A 56 -21.36 -6.44 1.48
C PRO A 56 -22.88 -6.28 1.37
N ASN A 57 -23.64 -7.05 2.17
CA ASN A 57 -25.11 -6.98 2.20
C ASN A 57 -25.66 -5.57 2.42
N ALA A 58 -25.00 -4.76 3.24
CA ALA A 58 -25.41 -3.37 3.47
C ALA A 58 -25.44 -2.56 2.16
N LYS A 59 -24.52 -2.81 1.23
CA LYS A 59 -24.53 -2.17 -0.09
C LYS A 59 -25.65 -2.72 -0.99
N ILE A 60 -25.97 -4.01 -0.91
CA ILE A 60 -27.11 -4.60 -1.63
C ILE A 60 -28.43 -4.01 -1.11
N GLN A 61 -28.56 -3.78 0.19
CA GLN A 61 -29.73 -3.13 0.79
C GLN A 61 -29.90 -1.69 0.30
N LEU A 62 -28.81 -0.94 0.14
CA LEU A 62 -28.87 0.40 -0.44
C LEU A 62 -29.35 0.38 -1.91
N ILE A 63 -28.92 -0.61 -2.69
CA ILE A 63 -29.39 -0.79 -4.07
C ILE A 63 -30.89 -1.17 -4.07
N ASN A 64 -31.31 -2.05 -3.17
CA ASN A 64 -32.71 -2.42 -3.01
C ASN A 64 -33.62 -1.23 -2.68
N SER A 65 -33.14 -0.24 -1.92
CA SER A 65 -33.90 0.97 -1.63
C SER A 65 -34.14 1.84 -2.87
N SER A 66 -33.26 1.72 -3.87
CA SER A 66 -33.35 2.45 -5.14
C SER A 66 -34.04 1.63 -6.25
N ASP A 67 -33.88 0.31 -6.22
CA ASP A 67 -34.44 -0.64 -7.17
C ASP A 67 -34.97 -1.87 -6.45
N SER A 68 -36.31 -1.96 -6.34
CA SER A 68 -37.01 -3.05 -5.64
C SER A 68 -36.87 -4.43 -6.29
N SER A 69 -36.33 -4.51 -7.52
CA SER A 69 -36.05 -5.78 -8.19
C SER A 69 -34.88 -6.53 -7.53
N VAL A 70 -34.03 -5.81 -6.80
CA VAL A 70 -32.85 -6.36 -6.09
C VAL A 70 -33.26 -6.75 -4.68
N LYS A 71 -33.68 -7.99 -4.47
CA LYS A 71 -34.06 -8.46 -3.13
C LYS A 71 -32.81 -8.69 -2.25
N ALA A 72 -32.75 -8.03 -1.11
CA ALA A 72 -31.63 -8.05 -0.17
C ALA A 72 -31.88 -9.05 0.99
N ILE A 73 -32.18 -10.30 0.69
CA ILE A 73 -32.31 -11.37 1.71
C ILE A 73 -31.12 -12.29 1.58
N HIS A 74 -30.12 -12.11 2.40
CA HIS A 74 -28.93 -12.96 2.42
C HIS A 74 -28.83 -13.72 3.75
N ASN A 75 -29.07 -15.02 3.71
CA ASN A 75 -29.01 -15.88 4.90
C ASN A 75 -27.84 -16.89 4.86
N LYS A 76 -27.02 -16.87 3.82
CA LYS A 76 -25.89 -17.81 3.72
C LYS A 76 -24.54 -17.10 3.81
N VAL A 77 -23.64 -17.68 4.60
CA VAL A 77 -22.24 -17.25 4.63
C VAL A 77 -21.61 -17.61 3.29
N CYS A 78 -21.10 -16.63 2.55
CA CYS A 78 -20.41 -16.87 1.30
C CYS A 78 -19.02 -17.45 1.58
N GLU A 79 -18.73 -18.62 1.08
CA GLU A 79 -17.43 -19.27 1.27
C GLU A 79 -16.27 -18.57 0.54
N ILE A 80 -16.58 -17.85 -0.56
CA ILE A 80 -15.58 -17.13 -1.37
C ILE A 80 -15.14 -15.83 -0.70
N CYS A 81 -16.06 -15.14 0.00
CA CYS A 81 -15.74 -13.85 0.62
C CYS A 81 -14.58 -13.91 1.64
N PRO A 82 -14.51 -14.89 2.55
CA PRO A 82 -13.38 -15.04 3.46
C PRO A 82 -12.07 -15.32 2.71
N LEU A 83 -12.10 -16.15 1.67
CA LEU A 83 -10.92 -16.48 0.87
C LEU A 83 -10.40 -15.28 0.09
N ALA A 84 -11.31 -14.53 -0.58
CA ALA A 84 -10.95 -13.38 -1.41
C ALA A 84 -10.62 -12.12 -0.60
N LYS A 85 -11.21 -11.96 0.58
CA LYS A 85 -11.08 -10.77 1.44
C LYS A 85 -10.29 -11.07 2.71
N GLN A 86 -9.48 -12.11 2.69
CA GLN A 86 -8.65 -12.49 3.82
C GLN A 86 -7.71 -11.35 4.18
N LYS A 87 -7.91 -10.76 5.35
CA LYS A 87 -6.98 -9.79 5.92
C LYS A 87 -5.92 -10.55 6.70
N LYS A 88 -4.67 -10.15 6.57
CA LYS A 88 -3.63 -10.63 7.49
C LYS A 88 -4.09 -10.39 8.92
N LEU A 89 -3.92 -11.40 9.77
CA LEU A 89 -4.16 -11.23 11.21
C LEU A 89 -3.24 -10.12 11.73
N PRO A 90 -3.73 -9.27 12.64
CA PRO A 90 -2.86 -8.30 13.26
C PRO A 90 -1.74 -9.04 14.00
N PHE A 91 -0.49 -8.66 13.73
CA PHE A 91 0.64 -9.20 14.47
C PHE A 91 0.51 -8.83 15.95
N PRO A 92 0.89 -9.75 16.86
CA PRO A 92 0.96 -9.40 18.26
C PRO A 92 1.89 -8.20 18.43
N ILE A 93 1.49 -7.26 19.28
CA ILE A 93 2.29 -6.07 19.57
C ILE A 93 3.64 -6.57 20.11
N SER A 94 4.72 -6.35 19.37
CA SER A 94 6.05 -6.64 19.85
C SER A 94 6.39 -5.67 20.98
N ASN A 95 6.50 -6.19 22.20
CA ASN A 95 6.99 -5.43 23.36
C ASN A 95 8.52 -5.35 23.38
N SER A 96 9.22 -5.89 22.36
CA SER A 96 10.67 -5.79 22.27
C SER A 96 11.06 -4.38 21.89
N GLN A 97 11.53 -3.63 22.87
CA GLN A 97 12.16 -2.32 22.71
C GLN A 97 13.60 -2.42 23.19
N SER A 98 14.50 -1.72 22.53
CA SER A 98 15.88 -1.60 23.00
C SER A 98 15.94 -0.97 24.38
N ASN A 99 16.91 -1.38 25.18
CA ASN A 99 17.05 -0.90 26.56
C ASN A 99 17.86 0.41 26.67
N LYS A 100 18.58 0.78 25.61
CA LYS A 100 19.43 1.98 25.54
C LYS A 100 19.48 2.54 24.12
N ALA A 101 19.79 3.84 24.02
CA ALA A 101 19.99 4.51 22.74
C ALA A 101 21.12 3.84 21.92
N PHE A 102 20.92 3.81 20.61
CA PHE A 102 21.83 3.23 19.60
C PHE A 102 22.11 1.72 19.74
N GLN A 103 21.40 1.01 20.62
CA GLN A 103 21.47 -0.44 20.68
C GLN A 103 20.90 -1.09 19.43
N LEU A 104 19.78 -0.58 18.92
CA LEU A 104 19.16 -0.97 17.66
C LEU A 104 18.72 0.27 16.92
N VAL A 105 19.15 0.39 15.68
CA VAL A 105 18.82 1.47 14.79
C VAL A 105 18.14 0.89 13.54
N HIS A 106 16.97 1.41 13.20
CA HIS A 106 16.25 1.04 11.98
C HIS A 106 16.59 2.02 10.87
N THR A 107 16.81 1.52 9.67
CA THR A 107 17.09 2.36 8.50
C THR A 107 16.32 1.89 7.28
N ASP A 108 15.92 2.85 6.45
CA ASP A 108 15.22 2.59 5.20
C ASP A 108 15.35 3.77 4.24
N ILE A 109 15.25 3.49 2.92
CA ILE A 109 15.35 4.50 1.87
C ILE A 109 14.01 4.64 1.17
N TRP A 110 13.47 5.83 1.20
CA TRP A 110 12.28 6.16 0.44
C TRP A 110 12.63 6.82 -0.89
N GLY A 111 11.94 6.40 -1.96
CA GLY A 111 12.10 6.94 -3.31
C GLY A 111 12.28 5.85 -4.38
N PRO A 112 12.44 6.23 -5.65
CA PRO A 112 12.67 7.59 -6.13
C PRO A 112 11.38 8.42 -6.21
N PHE A 113 11.45 9.68 -5.83
CA PHE A 113 10.37 10.60 -6.12
C PHE A 113 10.30 10.84 -7.63
N SER A 114 9.09 10.93 -8.17
CA SER A 114 8.87 11.06 -9.62
C SER A 114 9.55 12.30 -10.22
N ILE A 115 9.51 13.42 -9.49
CA ILE A 115 10.11 14.69 -9.88
C ILE A 115 11.30 14.98 -8.96
N PRO A 116 12.53 15.13 -9.49
CA PRO A 116 13.67 15.53 -8.68
C PRO A 116 13.39 16.86 -7.97
N SER A 117 13.93 17.01 -6.76
CA SER A 117 13.91 18.33 -6.12
C SER A 117 14.73 19.34 -6.95
N TYR A 118 14.53 20.64 -6.70
CA TYR A 118 15.31 21.69 -7.39
C TYR A 118 16.83 21.56 -7.15
N SER A 119 17.25 20.79 -6.13
CA SER A 119 18.66 20.46 -5.87
C SER A 119 19.07 19.08 -6.40
N GLY A 120 18.21 18.40 -7.15
CA GLY A 120 18.47 17.10 -7.78
C GLY A 120 18.26 15.87 -6.89
N TYR A 121 17.75 16.01 -5.66
CA TYR A 121 17.46 14.87 -4.80
C TYR A 121 16.24 14.11 -5.28
N ARG A 122 16.28 12.78 -5.16
CA ARG A 122 15.19 11.87 -5.55
C ARG A 122 14.83 10.88 -4.45
N PHE A 123 15.68 10.73 -3.44
CA PHE A 123 15.54 9.79 -2.34
C PHE A 123 15.79 10.49 -1.03
N PHE A 124 15.38 9.86 0.06
CA PHE A 124 15.87 10.17 1.39
C PHE A 124 16.06 8.90 2.20
N LEU A 125 17.13 8.87 2.98
CA LEU A 125 17.42 7.84 3.97
C LEU A 125 16.87 8.31 5.32
N THR A 126 16.13 7.45 5.99
CA THR A 126 15.66 7.68 7.35
C THR A 126 16.35 6.71 8.30
N ILE A 127 16.84 7.21 9.39
CA ILE A 127 17.45 6.45 10.48
C ILE A 127 16.65 6.71 11.74
N VAL A 128 16.18 5.66 12.42
CA VAL A 128 15.35 5.74 13.63
C VAL A 128 15.98 4.93 14.73
N ASP A 129 16.29 5.58 15.84
CA ASP A 129 16.72 4.87 17.05
C ASP A 129 15.55 4.15 17.72
N ASP A 130 15.71 2.88 18.03
CA ASP A 130 14.65 2.05 18.58
C ASP A 130 14.22 2.46 19.99
N PHE A 131 15.15 2.93 20.80
CA PHE A 131 14.89 3.32 22.19
C PHE A 131 14.23 4.71 22.29
N THR A 132 14.89 5.73 21.72
CA THR A 132 14.44 7.12 21.85
C THR A 132 13.35 7.51 20.86
N ARG A 133 13.21 6.76 19.77
CA ARG A 133 12.39 7.09 18.59
C ARG A 133 12.87 8.32 17.83
N PHE A 134 14.01 8.85 18.20
CA PHE A 134 14.61 9.96 17.49
C PHE A 134 14.92 9.54 16.04
N THR A 135 14.76 10.48 15.13
CA THR A 135 14.82 10.20 13.70
C THR A 135 15.78 11.17 13.04
N TRP A 136 16.68 10.66 12.22
CA TRP A 136 17.53 11.44 11.34
C TRP A 136 17.09 11.21 9.89
N LEU A 137 17.16 12.25 9.09
CA LEU A 137 16.78 12.22 7.69
C LEU A 137 17.89 12.81 6.83
N PHE A 138 18.29 12.06 5.79
CA PHE A 138 19.35 12.45 4.87
C PHE A 138 18.82 12.40 3.45
N LEU A 139 18.91 13.53 2.73
CA LEU A 139 18.54 13.62 1.33
C LEU A 139 19.60 12.98 0.45
N MET A 140 19.19 12.26 -0.60
CA MET A 140 20.08 11.55 -1.50
C MET A 140 19.68 11.78 -2.95
N LYS A 141 20.66 11.90 -3.83
CA LYS A 141 20.46 11.91 -5.29
C LYS A 141 20.39 10.49 -5.83
N THR A 142 21.23 9.61 -5.30
CA THR A 142 21.33 8.21 -5.68
C THR A 142 21.42 7.31 -4.45
N LYS A 143 20.99 6.06 -4.56
CA LYS A 143 21.07 5.08 -3.49
C LYS A 143 22.53 4.69 -3.14
N THR A 144 23.47 4.93 -4.05
CA THR A 144 24.89 4.66 -3.81
C THR A 144 25.52 5.52 -2.71
N GLU A 145 24.88 6.63 -2.36
CA GLU A 145 25.33 7.52 -1.27
C GLU A 145 25.14 6.91 0.14
N THR A 146 24.39 5.81 0.25
CA THR A 146 24.04 5.16 1.52
C THR A 146 25.26 4.88 2.40
N ARG A 147 26.31 4.29 1.83
CA ARG A 147 27.54 3.96 2.58
C ARG A 147 28.19 5.21 3.19
N VAL A 148 28.30 6.27 2.40
CA VAL A 148 28.93 7.53 2.86
C VAL A 148 28.12 8.17 3.97
N ILE A 149 26.78 8.18 3.83
CA ILE A 149 25.87 8.72 4.84
C ILE A 149 25.96 7.93 6.14
N LEU A 150 25.95 6.60 6.07
CA LEU A 150 26.09 5.75 7.25
C LEU A 150 27.44 5.93 7.92
N THR A 151 28.54 6.01 7.18
CA THR A 151 29.88 6.30 7.73
C THR A 151 29.88 7.61 8.51
N ASN A 152 29.37 8.67 7.92
CA ASN A 152 29.27 9.99 8.56
C ASN A 152 28.36 9.95 9.80
N PHE A 153 27.26 9.19 9.73
CA PHE A 153 26.34 9.03 10.84
C PHE A 153 26.98 8.26 12.01
N LEU A 154 27.76 7.22 11.75
CA LEU A 154 28.52 6.52 12.80
C LEU A 154 29.51 7.45 13.50
N ALA A 155 30.28 8.22 12.73
CA ALA A 155 31.21 9.22 13.28
C ALA A 155 30.46 10.29 14.11
N TYR A 156 29.30 10.75 13.64
CA TYR A 156 28.44 11.68 14.37
C TYR A 156 27.97 11.08 15.71
N VAL A 157 27.46 9.85 15.71
CA VAL A 157 27.00 9.17 16.93
C VAL A 157 28.15 9.01 17.92
N HIS A 158 29.31 8.55 17.46
CA HIS A 158 30.49 8.40 18.30
C HIS A 158 30.93 9.73 18.93
N THR A 159 30.99 10.81 18.14
CA THR A 159 31.49 12.10 18.59
C THR A 159 30.52 12.80 19.55
N HIS A 160 29.23 12.79 19.25
CA HIS A 160 28.25 13.58 20.01
C HIS A 160 27.62 12.83 21.18
N PHE A 161 27.55 11.50 21.12
CA PHE A 161 26.90 10.68 22.15
C PHE A 161 27.88 9.76 22.89
N ASN A 162 29.14 9.75 22.50
CA ASN A 162 30.18 8.90 23.06
C ASN A 162 29.78 7.41 23.14
N THR A 163 29.10 6.94 22.08
CA THR A 163 28.59 5.58 21.96
C THR A 163 28.70 5.07 20.53
N ASN A 164 28.58 3.75 20.37
CA ASN A 164 28.56 3.12 19.05
C ASN A 164 27.20 2.47 18.77
N ILE A 165 26.83 2.41 17.51
CA ILE A 165 25.66 1.66 17.06
C ILE A 165 26.01 0.17 17.13
N GLN A 166 25.20 -0.61 17.88
CA GLN A 166 25.43 -2.04 18.04
C GLN A 166 24.76 -2.86 16.93
N THR A 167 23.54 -2.51 16.59
CA THR A 167 22.77 -3.24 15.58
C THR A 167 22.09 -2.26 14.63
N LEU A 168 22.25 -2.51 13.35
CA LEU A 168 21.55 -1.79 12.29
C LEU A 168 20.57 -2.73 11.60
N ARG A 169 19.30 -2.36 11.54
CA ARG A 169 18.24 -3.12 10.85
C ARG A 169 17.80 -2.38 9.60
N SER A 170 17.82 -3.07 8.47
CA SER A 170 17.32 -2.56 7.19
C SER A 170 16.39 -3.57 6.50
N ASP A 171 15.81 -3.16 5.39
CA ASP A 171 15.25 -4.08 4.39
C ASP A 171 16.37 -4.82 3.64
N ASN A 172 15.97 -5.68 2.68
CA ASN A 172 16.88 -6.44 1.84
C ASN A 172 17.40 -5.64 0.63
N GLY A 173 17.39 -4.31 0.68
CA GLY A 173 17.90 -3.45 -0.39
C GLY A 173 19.40 -3.69 -0.65
N GLN A 174 19.79 -3.75 -1.92
CA GLN A 174 21.18 -3.98 -2.29
C GLN A 174 22.11 -2.88 -1.78
N GLU A 175 21.61 -1.68 -1.58
CA GLU A 175 22.30 -0.53 -1.01
C GLU A 175 22.77 -0.75 0.44
N PHE A 176 22.14 -1.71 1.16
CA PHE A 176 22.52 -2.11 2.51
C PHE A 176 23.36 -3.39 2.54
N ASN A 177 23.62 -4.02 1.41
CA ASN A 177 24.50 -5.19 1.34
C ASN A 177 25.97 -4.78 1.37
N MET A 178 26.46 -4.46 2.55
CA MET A 178 27.82 -3.95 2.80
C MET A 178 28.51 -4.73 3.93
N PRO A 179 28.75 -6.05 3.80
CA PRO A 179 29.25 -6.88 4.90
C PRO A 179 30.60 -6.40 5.46
N THR A 180 31.53 -5.97 4.62
CA THR A 180 32.83 -5.42 5.04
C THR A 180 32.67 -4.16 5.88
N PHE A 181 31.77 -3.27 5.51
CA PHE A 181 31.46 -2.06 6.27
C PHE A 181 30.97 -2.38 7.69
N TYR A 182 30.05 -3.34 7.83
CA TYR A 182 29.54 -3.74 9.14
C TYR A 182 30.59 -4.40 10.01
N GLN A 183 31.47 -5.21 9.42
CA GLN A 183 32.60 -5.83 10.12
C GLN A 183 33.62 -4.78 10.59
N GLU A 184 33.97 -3.80 9.75
CA GLU A 184 34.91 -2.72 10.08
C GLU A 184 34.44 -1.86 11.27
N HIS A 185 33.13 -1.79 11.49
CA HIS A 185 32.54 -0.95 12.54
C HIS A 185 31.91 -1.73 13.69
N ASP A 186 32.12 -3.06 13.77
CA ASP A 186 31.55 -3.92 14.81
C ASP A 186 30.01 -3.84 14.91
N ILE A 187 29.32 -3.71 13.78
CA ILE A 187 27.87 -3.58 13.71
C ILE A 187 27.23 -4.91 13.31
N ILE A 188 26.23 -5.34 14.08
CA ILE A 188 25.38 -6.47 13.71
C ILE A 188 24.34 -5.97 12.70
N HIS A 189 24.45 -6.40 11.44
CA HIS A 189 23.42 -6.09 10.45
C HIS A 189 22.28 -7.10 10.52
N GLN A 190 21.06 -6.62 10.77
CA GLN A 190 19.83 -7.41 10.75
C GLN A 190 19.00 -7.06 9.53
N LEU A 191 18.69 -8.07 8.73
CA LEU A 191 17.77 -7.93 7.60
C LEU A 191 16.35 -8.26 8.05
N SER A 192 15.37 -7.50 7.59
CA SER A 192 13.96 -7.88 7.73
C SER A 192 13.66 -9.07 6.82
N CYS A 193 12.85 -10.02 7.30
CA CYS A 193 12.41 -11.14 6.47
C CYS A 193 11.53 -10.62 5.32
N VAL A 194 11.69 -11.23 4.15
CA VAL A 194 10.91 -10.88 2.95
C VAL A 194 9.41 -11.04 3.18
N GLU A 195 9.02 -12.06 3.97
CA GLU A 195 7.61 -12.37 4.27
C GLU A 195 7.03 -11.59 5.45
N THR A 196 7.87 -10.89 6.22
CA THR A 196 7.45 -10.12 7.40
C THR A 196 8.06 -8.71 7.38
N PRO A 197 7.63 -7.85 6.44
CA PRO A 197 8.10 -6.46 6.34
C PRO A 197 7.82 -5.66 7.62
N GLU A 198 6.86 -6.10 8.43
CA GLU A 198 6.51 -5.50 9.71
C GLU A 198 7.66 -5.43 10.71
N GLN A 199 8.75 -6.22 10.52
CA GLN A 199 9.98 -6.14 11.31
C GLN A 199 10.68 -4.78 11.15
N ASN A 200 10.54 -4.12 9.99
CA ASN A 200 10.99 -2.75 9.75
C ASN A 200 9.85 -1.70 9.86
N GLY A 201 8.69 -2.12 10.34
CA GLY A 201 7.47 -1.29 10.43
C GLY A 201 7.61 -0.01 11.27
N ARG A 202 8.72 0.15 12.03
CA ARG A 202 9.00 1.39 12.77
C ARG A 202 9.41 2.52 11.84
N VAL A 203 10.36 2.26 10.96
CA VAL A 203 10.80 3.24 9.97
C VAL A 203 9.76 3.45 8.88
N GLU A 204 9.03 2.41 8.47
CA GLU A 204 7.93 2.53 7.50
C GLU A 204 6.82 3.45 8.00
N ARG A 205 6.39 3.30 9.26
CA ARG A 205 5.42 4.23 9.88
C ARG A 205 5.95 5.66 9.95
N LYS A 206 7.26 5.82 10.18
CA LYS A 206 7.89 7.14 10.17
C LYS A 206 7.86 7.75 8.77
N HIS A 207 8.17 6.97 7.72
CA HIS A 207 8.02 7.40 6.33
C HIS A 207 6.60 7.86 6.02
N GLN A 208 5.60 7.07 6.41
CA GLN A 208 4.20 7.44 6.19
C GLN A 208 3.83 8.77 6.89
N HIS A 209 4.30 8.95 8.13
CA HIS A 209 4.10 10.21 8.86
C HIS A 209 4.77 11.39 8.14
N LEU A 210 6.05 11.27 7.79
CA LEU A 210 6.81 12.30 7.08
C LEU A 210 6.15 12.71 5.77
N LEU A 211 5.75 11.73 4.97
CA LEU A 211 5.10 11.95 3.69
C LEU A 211 3.71 12.57 3.83
N ASN A 212 2.97 12.24 4.88
CA ASN A 212 1.67 12.87 5.14
C ASN A 212 1.84 14.35 5.50
N VAL A 213 2.78 14.67 6.38
CA VAL A 213 3.09 16.07 6.74
C VAL A 213 3.60 16.85 5.53
N ALA A 214 4.55 16.27 4.79
CA ALA A 214 5.09 16.90 3.59
C ALA A 214 3.99 17.20 2.54
N ARG A 215 3.10 16.25 2.28
CA ARG A 215 1.95 16.45 1.38
C ARG A 215 1.03 17.56 1.86
N SER A 216 0.72 17.59 3.16
CA SER A 216 -0.11 18.65 3.73
C SER A 216 0.51 20.04 3.54
N LEU A 217 1.82 20.16 3.81
CA LEU A 217 2.56 21.40 3.61
C LEU A 217 2.59 21.84 2.15
N MET A 218 2.80 20.88 1.22
CA MET A 218 2.81 21.17 -0.22
C MET A 218 1.44 21.63 -0.71
N PHE A 219 0.35 20.99 -0.28
CA PHE A 219 -1.00 21.40 -0.64
C PHE A 219 -1.35 22.79 -0.06
N GLN A 220 -0.98 23.05 1.20
CA GLN A 220 -1.23 24.31 1.85
C GLN A 220 -0.46 25.46 1.19
N SER A 221 0.81 25.25 0.87
CA SER A 221 1.70 26.27 0.30
C SER A 221 1.53 26.46 -1.20
N LYS A 222 0.87 25.51 -1.90
CA LYS A 222 0.74 25.47 -3.37
C LYS A 222 2.09 25.52 -4.10
N LEU A 223 3.17 25.04 -3.44
CA LEU A 223 4.50 25.01 -4.03
C LEU A 223 4.60 23.96 -5.15
N PRO A 224 5.45 24.19 -6.16
CA PRO A 224 5.78 23.17 -7.15
C PRO A 224 6.33 21.90 -6.51
N LEU A 225 6.08 20.74 -7.12
CA LEU A 225 6.53 19.45 -6.62
C LEU A 225 8.06 19.36 -6.39
N SER A 226 8.85 20.16 -7.08
CA SER A 226 10.32 20.25 -6.89
C SER A 226 10.76 20.72 -5.49
N TYR A 227 9.85 21.28 -4.69
CA TYR A 227 10.09 21.69 -3.29
C TYR A 227 9.78 20.60 -2.25
N TRP A 228 9.47 19.37 -2.69
CA TRP A 228 9.11 18.27 -1.79
C TRP A 228 10.14 18.02 -0.68
N LYS A 229 11.44 18.22 -0.97
CA LYS A 229 12.52 18.00 0.00
C LYS A 229 12.40 18.91 1.23
N ASP A 230 12.02 20.17 1.02
CA ASP A 230 11.89 21.15 2.10
C ASP A 230 10.71 20.80 2.98
N CYS A 231 9.61 20.33 2.37
CA CYS A 231 8.44 19.86 3.10
C CYS A 231 8.71 18.55 3.89
N VAL A 232 9.59 17.67 3.41
CA VAL A 232 9.98 16.45 4.12
C VAL A 232 10.93 16.76 5.28
N LEU A 233 11.79 17.77 5.17
CA LEU A 233 12.72 18.20 6.21
C LEU A 233 12.03 18.97 7.35
N THR A 234 10.95 19.69 7.07
CA THR A 234 10.25 20.54 8.05
C THR A 234 9.79 19.80 9.33
N PRO A 235 9.28 18.55 9.31
CA PRO A 235 8.89 17.83 10.52
C PRO A 235 10.04 17.49 11.47
N HIS A 236 11.29 17.82 11.13
CA HIS A 236 12.50 17.52 11.92
C HIS A 236 13.09 18.75 12.62
N ILE A 237 12.43 19.90 12.52
CA ILE A 237 12.85 21.14 13.18
C ILE A 237 12.20 21.27 14.54
#